data_74147f592ccb3f7599e6d53811a1dab8
#
_entry.id   74147f592ccb3f7599e6d53811a1dab8
#
_cell.length_a   1.000
_cell.length_b   1.000
_cell.length_c   1.000
_cell.angle_alpha   90.00
_cell.angle_beta   90.00
_cell.angle_gamma   90.00
#
_symmetry.space_group_name_H-M   'P 1'
#
loop_
_entity.id
_entity.type
_entity.pdbx_description
1 polymer ?
#
loop_
_entity_poly.entity_id
_entity_poly.type
_entity_poly.pdbx_seq_one_letter_code
_entity_poly.pdbx_strand_id
1 'polypeptide(L)'
;VSNLGSRKRLRELKLAFTASSDFPCESLAAPEWTVVVGLSDHSSFWKQGYPGLMVTDTAFMRNPHYHQASDTADTLDFERFAQVTQGLVGAVKRLASAAEP
;
A
#
# COMPACT_ATOMS: atom_id res chain seq x y z
N VAL A 1 -3.87 0.81 -2.50
CA VAL A 1 -5.25 1.24 -2.72
C VAL A 1 -5.50 2.61 -2.12
N SER A 2 -6.52 3.34 -2.59
CA SER A 2 -6.93 4.64 -2.05
C SER A 2 -8.42 4.94 -2.31
N ASN A 3 -8.93 5.99 -1.66
CA ASN A 3 -10.15 6.64 -2.11
C ASN A 3 -9.91 7.48 -3.38
N LEU A 4 -10.98 7.99 -4.00
CA LEU A 4 -10.87 8.81 -5.21
C LEU A 4 -10.15 10.14 -4.96
N GLY A 5 -10.29 10.73 -3.76
CA GLY A 5 -9.58 11.96 -3.37
C GLY A 5 -8.07 11.80 -3.34
N SER A 6 -7.58 10.63 -2.93
CA SER A 6 -6.14 10.32 -2.83
C SER A 6 -5.51 9.75 -4.10
N ARG A 7 -6.26 9.63 -5.21
CA ARG A 7 -5.80 8.97 -6.46
C ARG A 7 -4.52 9.56 -7.06
N LYS A 8 -4.28 10.85 -6.87
CA LYS A 8 -3.04 11.50 -7.34
C LYS A 8 -1.84 10.94 -6.59
N ARG A 9 -1.92 10.88 -5.26
CA ARG A 9 -0.88 10.32 -4.38
C ARG A 9 -0.65 8.83 -4.64
N LEU A 10 -1.72 8.09 -4.93
CA LEU A 10 -1.63 6.68 -5.32
C LEU A 10 -0.81 6.50 -6.60
N ARG A 11 -1.03 7.33 -7.61
CA ARG A 11 -0.26 7.30 -8.85
C ARG A 11 1.21 7.65 -8.61
N GLU A 12 1.49 8.67 -7.82
CA GLU A 12 2.84 9.08 -7.45
C GLU A 12 3.58 7.96 -6.72
N LEU A 13 2.93 7.31 -5.75
CA LEU A 13 3.48 6.15 -5.03
C LEU A 13 3.79 5.00 -5.99
N LYS A 14 2.84 4.62 -6.86
CA LYS A 14 3.05 3.54 -7.83
C LYS A 14 4.24 3.82 -8.73
N LEU A 15 4.35 5.02 -9.31
CA LEU A 15 5.47 5.42 -10.16
C LEU A 15 6.81 5.38 -9.42
N ALA A 16 6.84 5.86 -8.18
CA ALA A 16 8.04 5.85 -7.35
C ALA A 16 8.46 4.42 -6.97
N PHE A 17 7.51 3.55 -6.67
CA PHE A 17 7.74 2.14 -6.36
C PHE A 17 8.32 1.40 -7.56
N THR A 18 7.68 1.48 -8.74
CA THR A 18 8.12 0.78 -9.95
C THR A 18 9.45 1.30 -10.49
N ALA A 19 9.84 2.52 -10.15
CA ALA A 19 11.18 3.05 -10.44
C ALA A 19 12.27 2.53 -9.48
N SER A 20 11.89 1.85 -8.40
CA SER A 20 12.79 1.40 -7.33
C SER A 20 12.81 -0.13 -7.16
N SER A 21 11.89 -0.85 -7.78
CA SER A 21 11.79 -2.30 -7.73
C SER A 21 11.06 -2.83 -8.96
N ASP A 22 11.50 -3.98 -9.45
CA ASP A 22 10.83 -4.73 -10.51
C ASP A 22 9.65 -5.58 -9.97
N PHE A 23 9.42 -5.54 -8.67
CA PHE A 23 8.30 -6.27 -8.08
C PHE A 23 6.96 -5.73 -8.59
N PRO A 24 6.02 -6.59 -9.01
CA PRO A 24 4.72 -6.17 -9.53
C PRO A 24 3.95 -5.31 -8.52
N CYS A 25 3.46 -4.16 -8.96
CA CYS A 25 2.68 -3.25 -8.13
C CYS A 25 1.43 -2.80 -8.88
N GLU A 26 0.28 -3.21 -8.39
CA GLU A 26 -1.01 -2.79 -8.92
C GLU A 26 -1.60 -1.65 -8.07
N SER A 27 -2.54 -0.92 -8.63
CA SER A 27 -3.18 0.18 -7.91
C SER A 27 -4.68 0.23 -8.18
N LEU A 28 -5.44 0.54 -7.13
CA LEU A 28 -6.88 0.70 -7.19
C LEU A 28 -7.29 1.96 -6.41
N ALA A 29 -7.98 2.88 -7.09
CA ALA A 29 -8.70 3.98 -6.46
C ALA A 29 -10.20 3.75 -6.65
N ALA A 30 -10.96 3.77 -5.56
CA ALA A 30 -12.40 3.55 -5.60
C ALA A 30 -13.13 4.46 -4.59
N PRO A 31 -14.45 4.65 -4.72
CA PRO A 31 -15.24 5.39 -3.73
C PRO A 31 -15.12 4.77 -2.33
N GLU A 32 -15.16 5.60 -1.29
CA GLU A 32 -14.98 5.17 0.11
C GLU A 32 -16.03 4.17 0.59
N TRP A 33 -17.22 4.18 0.00
CA TRP A 33 -18.26 3.19 0.29
C TRP A 33 -17.94 1.78 -0.25
N THR A 34 -16.90 1.66 -1.07
CA THR A 34 -16.41 0.36 -1.54
C THR A 34 -15.65 -0.32 -0.41
N VAL A 35 -16.19 -1.40 0.14
CA VAL A 35 -15.66 -2.09 1.34
C VAL A 35 -14.17 -2.38 1.25
N VAL A 36 -13.69 -2.81 0.07
CA VAL A 36 -12.31 -3.26 -0.13
C VAL A 36 -11.25 -2.16 0.09
N VAL A 37 -11.58 -0.89 -0.17
CA VAL A 37 -10.57 0.19 -0.10
C VAL A 37 -10.46 0.85 1.26
N GLY A 38 -11.42 0.67 2.16
CA GLY A 38 -11.52 1.36 3.45
C GLY A 38 -11.22 0.49 4.68
N LEU A 39 -10.63 -0.70 4.52
CA LEU A 39 -10.54 -1.73 5.57
C LEU A 39 -9.42 -1.54 6.62
N SER A 40 -8.72 -0.41 6.63
CA SER A 40 -7.60 -0.20 7.55
C SER A 40 -7.48 1.28 7.95
N ASP A 41 -6.48 1.61 8.76
CA ASP A 41 -6.26 2.90 9.40
C ASP A 41 -6.22 4.09 8.46
N HIS A 42 -5.81 3.91 7.20
CA HIS A 42 -5.81 4.96 6.18
C HIS A 42 -7.19 5.58 5.96
N SER A 43 -8.27 4.84 6.20
CA SER A 43 -9.65 5.37 6.12
C SER A 43 -9.95 6.41 7.20
N SER A 44 -9.27 6.34 8.34
CA SER A 44 -9.41 7.32 9.41
C SER A 44 -8.83 8.68 9.00
N PHE A 45 -7.78 8.71 8.19
CA PHE A 45 -7.22 9.94 7.63
C PHE A 45 -8.20 10.60 6.66
N TRP A 46 -8.89 9.81 5.82
CA TRP A 46 -9.90 10.34 4.90
C TRP A 46 -11.04 11.05 5.61
N LYS A 47 -11.50 10.49 6.75
CA LYS A 47 -12.55 11.10 7.58
C LYS A 47 -12.17 12.46 8.14
N GLN A 48 -10.87 12.72 8.25
CA GLN A 48 -10.32 14.00 8.70
C GLN A 48 -9.86 14.90 7.53
N GLY A 49 -10.18 14.53 6.29
CA GLY A 49 -9.82 15.28 5.09
C GLY A 49 -8.37 15.14 4.62
N TYR A 50 -7.60 14.22 5.21
CA TYR A 50 -6.22 13.96 4.79
C TYR A 50 -6.14 12.87 3.72
N PRO A 51 -5.22 12.97 2.76
CA PRO A 51 -4.95 11.89 1.84
C PRO A 51 -4.35 10.69 2.58
N GLY A 52 -4.84 9.50 2.29
CA GLY A 52 -4.34 8.26 2.86
C GLY A 52 -4.24 7.16 1.81
N LEU A 53 -3.22 6.33 1.92
CA LEU A 53 -2.97 5.20 1.03
C LEU A 53 -2.75 3.93 1.87
N MET A 54 -3.16 2.78 1.34
CA MET A 54 -2.79 1.48 1.90
C MET A 54 -2.01 0.68 0.87
N VAL A 55 -0.84 0.18 1.29
CA VAL A 55 -0.10 -0.85 0.56
C VAL A 55 -0.47 -2.18 1.19
N THR A 56 -0.85 -3.15 0.38
CA THR A 56 -1.37 -4.44 0.85
C THR A 56 -1.06 -5.54 -0.15
N ASP A 57 -0.88 -6.74 0.34
CA ASP A 57 -0.82 -7.98 -0.43
C ASP A 57 -2.21 -8.60 -0.67
N THR A 58 -3.29 -7.86 -0.35
CA THR A 58 -4.69 -8.29 -0.35
C THR A 58 -5.13 -9.11 0.87
N ALA A 59 -4.28 -9.23 1.89
CA ALA A 59 -4.60 -9.76 3.23
C ALA A 59 -5.45 -11.05 3.18
N PHE A 60 -6.63 -11.05 3.82
CA PHE A 60 -7.51 -12.21 3.95
C PHE A 60 -7.98 -12.81 2.60
N MET A 61 -7.88 -12.08 1.49
CA MET A 61 -8.27 -12.61 0.18
C MET A 61 -7.29 -13.67 -0.34
N ARG A 62 -6.03 -13.66 0.14
CA ARG A 62 -4.99 -14.59 -0.29
C ARG A 62 -4.27 -15.30 0.84
N ASN A 63 -4.25 -14.72 2.06
CA ASN A 63 -3.58 -15.31 3.21
C ASN A 63 -4.58 -16.10 4.08
N PRO A 64 -4.57 -17.44 4.05
CA PRO A 64 -5.44 -18.26 4.90
C PRO A 64 -5.10 -18.16 6.39
N HIS A 65 -3.94 -17.62 6.73
CA HIS A 65 -3.47 -17.45 8.11
C HIS A 65 -3.84 -16.09 8.70
N TYR A 66 -4.44 -15.19 7.89
CA TYR A 66 -4.77 -13.81 8.29
C TYR A 66 -5.56 -13.77 9.60
N HIS A 67 -5.01 -13.07 10.61
CA HIS A 67 -5.54 -12.96 11.97
C HIS A 67 -5.72 -14.31 12.69
N GLN A 68 -4.94 -15.34 12.32
CA GLN A 68 -4.91 -16.64 12.98
C GLN A 68 -3.61 -16.85 13.74
N ALA A 69 -3.62 -17.75 14.72
CA ALA A 69 -2.39 -18.13 15.44
C ALA A 69 -1.33 -18.78 14.55
N SER A 70 -1.75 -19.28 13.40
CA SER A 70 -0.89 -19.85 12.35
C SER A 70 -0.23 -18.82 11.44
N ASP A 71 -0.50 -17.51 11.61
CA ASP A 71 0.15 -16.43 10.86
C ASP A 71 1.51 -16.11 11.48
N THR A 72 2.47 -16.94 11.16
CA THR A 72 3.82 -16.96 11.73
C THR A 72 4.86 -16.55 10.67
N ALA A 73 6.05 -16.12 11.10
CA ALA A 73 7.07 -15.59 10.21
C ALA A 73 7.54 -16.58 9.11
N ASP A 74 7.47 -17.87 9.38
CA ASP A 74 7.83 -18.93 8.43
C ASP A 74 6.83 -19.10 7.27
N THR A 75 5.66 -18.47 7.36
CA THR A 75 4.69 -18.40 6.25
C THR A 75 5.01 -17.32 5.22
N LEU A 76 6.02 -16.46 5.49
CA LEU A 76 6.41 -15.35 4.63
C LEU A 76 7.41 -15.82 3.55
N ASP A 77 7.23 -15.32 2.32
CA ASP A 77 8.23 -15.37 1.27
C ASP A 77 9.20 -14.19 1.47
N PHE A 78 10.31 -14.43 2.17
CA PHE A 78 11.28 -13.38 2.53
C PHE A 78 11.96 -12.75 1.31
N GLU A 79 12.14 -13.49 0.22
CA GLU A 79 12.74 -12.95 -1.00
C GLU A 79 11.81 -11.91 -1.63
N ARG A 80 10.55 -12.24 -1.81
CA ARG A 80 9.53 -11.31 -2.30
C ARG A 80 9.30 -10.15 -1.34
N PHE A 81 9.30 -10.43 -0.06
CA PHE A 81 9.16 -9.41 0.98
C PHE A 81 10.29 -8.38 0.92
N ALA A 82 11.53 -8.82 0.70
CA ALA A 82 12.67 -7.93 0.51
C ALA A 82 12.51 -7.04 -0.73
N GLN A 83 12.03 -7.57 -1.86
CA GLN A 83 11.78 -6.81 -3.08
C GLN A 83 10.69 -5.73 -2.89
N VAL A 84 9.61 -6.07 -2.20
CA VAL A 84 8.56 -5.10 -1.84
C VAL A 84 9.10 -4.02 -0.93
N THR A 85 9.88 -4.41 0.09
CA THR A 85 10.49 -3.46 1.04
C THR A 85 11.42 -2.49 0.32
N GLN A 86 12.26 -2.97 -0.60
CA GLN A 86 13.12 -2.13 -1.42
C GLN A 86 12.32 -1.11 -2.25
N GLY A 87 11.25 -1.55 -2.89
CA GLY A 87 10.35 -0.67 -3.64
C GLY A 87 9.71 0.40 -2.77
N LEU A 88 9.27 0.05 -1.57
CA LEU A 88 8.68 0.98 -0.60
C LEU A 88 9.70 1.99 -0.08
N VAL A 89 10.91 1.57 0.26
CA VAL A 89 11.99 2.47 0.70
C VAL A 89 12.29 3.50 -0.39
N GLY A 90 12.41 3.07 -1.64
CA GLY A 90 12.64 3.97 -2.77
C GLY A 90 11.48 4.94 -3.01
N ALA A 91 10.25 4.44 -2.89
CA ALA A 91 9.05 5.25 -3.05
C ALA A 91 8.95 6.33 -1.97
N VAL A 92 9.15 5.97 -0.70
CA VAL A 92 9.10 6.92 0.43
C VAL A 92 10.19 7.99 0.28
N LYS A 93 11.42 7.61 -0.04
CA LYS A 93 12.51 8.57 -0.28
C LYS A 93 12.15 9.59 -1.38
N ARG A 94 11.62 9.12 -2.50
CA ARG A 94 11.21 10.00 -3.61
C ARG A 94 10.09 10.96 -3.23
N LEU A 95 9.05 10.44 -2.57
CA LEU A 95 7.91 11.26 -2.16
C LEU A 95 8.30 12.29 -1.10
N ALA A 96 9.17 11.94 -0.16
CA ALA A 96 9.69 12.86 0.85
C ALA A 96 10.55 13.96 0.23
N SER A 97 11.45 13.63 -0.71
CA SER A 97 12.29 14.63 -1.39
C SER A 97 11.50 15.56 -2.31
N ALA A 98 10.39 15.11 -2.88
CA ALA A 98 9.51 15.93 -3.71
C ALA A 98 8.62 16.90 -2.91
N ALA A 99 8.58 16.75 -1.60
CA ALA A 99 7.81 17.61 -0.68
C ALA A 99 8.60 18.80 -0.14
N GLU A 100 9.89 18.94 -0.46
CA GLU A 100 10.64 20.14 -0.15
C GLU A 100 10.21 21.28 -1.08
N PRO A 101 9.87 22.46 -0.52
CA PRO A 101 9.42 23.63 -1.30
C PRO A 101 10.52 24.24 -2.15
#